data_48e429f3b77d6b3bc8be3bd64d704e63
#
_entry.id   48e429f3b77d6b3bc8be3bd64d704e63
#
_cell.length_a   1.000
_cell.length_b   1.000
_cell.length_c   1.000
_cell.angle_alpha   90.00
_cell.angle_beta   90.00
_cell.angle_gamma   90.00
#
_symmetry.space_group_name_H-M   'P 1'
#
loop_
_entity.id
_entity.type
_entity.pdbx_description
1 polymer ?
#
loop_
_entity_poly.entity_id
_entity_poly.type
_entity_poly.pdbx_seq_one_letter_code
_entity_poly.pdbx_strand_id
1 'polypeptide(L)'
;NDVKQKATNSKGDGLVCVKLFHYNEDTNKDEYHYYVKNEIVKQIRQLHDDGASYKDITILVRSNSEGIEIADFLIEQGIEVMSSESLLLQSSDKVQLIISALRYYLDGNNAVNKHTLEYYLSVNCPENHTVIPSKELKIIFNQAYSLYDTCIHLCRLFKFNILEDVFLQYFMNMVFEWQNGHSVGVSQFLEFWDKKNSKLSVQIDGELDCVNIMTIHKSKGLEFKIVFYPFADTALRSSHG
;
A
#
# COMPACT_ATOMS: atom_id res chain seq x y z
N ASN A 1 21.04 -29.52 12.76
CA ASN A 1 19.90 -29.20 13.64
C ASN A 1 18.63 -29.36 12.82
N ASP A 2 17.95 -30.50 13.00
CA ASP A 2 16.63 -30.72 12.41
C ASP A 2 15.61 -29.86 13.15
N VAL A 3 15.14 -28.83 12.52
CA VAL A 3 14.01 -28.04 13.01
C VAL A 3 12.74 -28.79 12.63
N LYS A 4 12.13 -29.49 13.59
CA LYS A 4 10.83 -30.11 13.40
C LYS A 4 9.74 -29.11 13.76
N GLN A 5 9.02 -28.66 12.76
CA GLN A 5 7.82 -27.84 12.94
C GLN A 5 6.61 -28.76 13.17
N LYS A 6 5.90 -28.62 14.28
CA LYS A 6 4.65 -29.34 14.52
C LYS A 6 3.49 -28.43 14.11
N ALA A 7 2.63 -28.93 13.23
CA ALA A 7 1.35 -28.26 12.95
C ALA A 7 0.48 -28.27 14.21
N THR A 8 0.04 -27.10 14.64
CA THR A 8 -0.80 -26.92 15.84
C THR A 8 -2.27 -27.22 15.56
N ASN A 9 -2.72 -27.19 14.30
CA ASN A 9 -4.09 -27.49 13.89
C ASN A 9 -4.09 -28.31 12.62
N SER A 10 -4.02 -29.63 12.72
CA SER A 10 -4.24 -30.53 11.59
C SER A 10 -5.72 -30.83 11.42
N LYS A 11 -6.47 -29.94 10.78
CA LYS A 11 -7.83 -30.22 10.29
C LYS A 11 -7.76 -30.45 8.79
N GLY A 12 -7.55 -31.70 8.38
CA GLY A 12 -7.60 -32.11 6.99
C GLY A 12 -6.21 -32.24 6.32
N ASP A 13 -6.21 -32.86 5.15
CA ASP A 13 -5.01 -33.03 4.31
C ASP A 13 -4.76 -31.75 3.53
N GLY A 14 -3.56 -31.19 3.65
CA GLY A 14 -3.11 -30.05 2.84
C GLY A 14 -2.62 -30.50 1.47
N LEU A 15 -2.88 -29.72 0.42
CA LEU A 15 -2.35 -29.93 -0.92
C LEU A 15 -1.17 -29.00 -1.18
N VAL A 16 -0.05 -29.55 -1.63
CA VAL A 16 1.07 -28.77 -2.17
C VAL A 16 1.23 -29.11 -3.65
N CYS A 17 1.11 -28.08 -4.49
CA CYS A 17 1.31 -28.20 -5.93
C CYS A 17 2.56 -27.42 -6.33
N VAL A 18 3.53 -28.06 -7.00
CA VAL A 18 4.73 -27.43 -7.54
C VAL A 18 4.66 -27.49 -9.05
N LYS A 19 4.71 -26.31 -9.71
CA LYS A 19 4.77 -26.20 -11.17
C LYS A 19 6.17 -25.78 -11.58
N LEU A 20 6.81 -26.57 -12.41
CA LEU A 20 8.12 -26.31 -12.98
C LEU A 20 7.95 -25.80 -14.41
N PHE A 21 8.52 -24.66 -14.69
CA PHE A 21 8.57 -24.10 -16.04
C PHE A 21 9.95 -24.45 -16.65
N HIS A 22 9.93 -24.93 -17.87
CA HIS A 22 11.17 -25.19 -18.59
C HIS A 22 11.75 -23.84 -19.04
N TYR A 23 12.94 -23.55 -18.55
CA TYR A 23 13.70 -22.34 -18.88
C TYR A 23 14.81 -22.73 -19.84
N ASN A 24 14.77 -22.24 -21.07
CA ASN A 24 15.87 -22.38 -22.01
C ASN A 24 16.76 -21.14 -21.93
N GLU A 25 18.04 -21.24 -22.30
CA GLU A 25 18.97 -20.11 -22.29
C GLU A 25 18.50 -18.91 -23.14
N ASP A 26 17.62 -19.16 -24.13
CA ASP A 26 17.00 -18.15 -24.97
C ASP A 26 15.73 -17.50 -24.38
N THR A 27 15.23 -18.02 -23.26
CA THR A 27 13.98 -17.51 -22.63
C THR A 27 14.33 -16.27 -21.81
N ASN A 28 13.77 -15.13 -22.19
CA ASN A 28 13.94 -13.88 -21.47
C ASN A 28 13.21 -13.96 -20.09
N LYS A 29 13.76 -13.29 -19.07
CA LYS A 29 13.17 -13.19 -17.74
C LYS A 29 11.73 -12.66 -17.79
N ASP A 30 11.44 -11.73 -18.69
CA ASP A 30 10.12 -11.14 -18.86
C ASP A 30 9.09 -12.15 -19.40
N GLU A 31 9.49 -13.05 -20.28
CA GLU A 31 8.67 -14.17 -20.75
C GLU A 31 8.32 -15.11 -19.61
N TYR A 32 9.31 -15.47 -18.80
CA TYR A 32 9.08 -16.32 -17.63
C TYR A 32 8.08 -15.66 -16.66
N HIS A 33 8.26 -14.38 -16.32
CA HIS A 33 7.34 -13.64 -15.46
C HIS A 33 5.93 -13.59 -16.06
N TYR A 34 5.82 -13.41 -17.37
CA TYR A 34 4.54 -13.42 -18.07
C TYR A 34 3.83 -14.78 -17.96
N TYR A 35 4.55 -15.88 -18.17
CA TYR A 35 3.99 -17.24 -18.01
C TYR A 35 3.53 -17.49 -16.59
N VAL A 36 4.33 -17.15 -15.59
CA VAL A 36 3.98 -17.33 -14.18
C VAL A 36 2.73 -16.56 -13.82
N LYS A 37 2.64 -15.29 -14.23
CA LYS A 37 1.47 -14.44 -13.98
C LYS A 37 0.19 -14.99 -14.61
N ASN A 38 0.25 -15.43 -15.85
CA ASN A 38 -0.90 -16.05 -16.52
C ASN A 38 -1.35 -17.36 -15.83
N GLU A 39 -0.41 -18.18 -15.39
CA GLU A 39 -0.73 -19.41 -14.68
C GLU A 39 -1.40 -19.12 -13.32
N ILE A 40 -0.95 -18.08 -12.61
CA ILE A 40 -1.60 -17.61 -11.37
C ILE A 40 -3.04 -17.19 -11.65
N VAL A 41 -3.28 -16.34 -12.64
CA VAL A 41 -4.64 -15.91 -13.03
C VAL A 41 -5.54 -17.10 -13.33
N LYS A 42 -5.04 -18.06 -14.12
CA LYS A 42 -5.79 -19.27 -14.45
C LYS A 42 -6.18 -20.07 -13.22
N GLN A 43 -5.26 -20.24 -12.28
CA GLN A 43 -5.52 -20.98 -11.05
C GLN A 43 -6.45 -20.24 -10.10
N ILE A 44 -6.29 -18.94 -9.96
CA ILE A 44 -7.18 -18.11 -9.14
C ILE A 44 -8.62 -18.21 -9.66
N ARG A 45 -8.83 -18.10 -10.99
CA ARG A 45 -10.17 -18.24 -11.59
C ARG A 45 -10.73 -19.64 -11.36
N GLN A 46 -9.93 -20.68 -11.56
CA GLN A 46 -10.37 -22.04 -11.32
C GLN A 46 -10.78 -22.26 -9.86
N LEU A 47 -9.98 -21.78 -8.90
CA LEU A 47 -10.31 -21.89 -7.48
C LEU A 47 -11.58 -21.12 -7.12
N HIS A 48 -11.78 -19.96 -7.74
CA HIS A 48 -12.99 -19.16 -7.55
C HIS A 48 -14.23 -19.88 -8.13
N ASP A 49 -14.11 -20.50 -9.32
CA ASP A 49 -15.17 -21.31 -9.93
C ASP A 49 -15.48 -22.56 -9.09
N ASP A 50 -14.47 -23.10 -8.40
CA ASP A 50 -14.62 -24.22 -7.46
C ASP A 50 -15.19 -23.77 -6.09
N GLY A 51 -15.51 -22.47 -5.91
CA GLY A 51 -16.18 -21.93 -4.73
C GLY A 51 -15.27 -21.29 -3.68
N ALA A 52 -13.98 -21.08 -3.96
CA ALA A 52 -13.12 -20.32 -3.08
C ALA A 52 -13.38 -18.80 -3.22
N SER A 53 -13.40 -18.07 -2.11
CA SER A 53 -13.45 -16.59 -2.12
C SER A 53 -12.05 -16.04 -2.44
N TYR A 54 -11.98 -14.90 -3.13
CA TYR A 54 -10.71 -14.23 -3.42
C TYR A 54 -9.93 -13.88 -2.14
N LYS A 55 -10.61 -13.51 -1.07
CA LYS A 55 -10.02 -13.21 0.25
C LYS A 55 -9.30 -14.41 0.89
N ASP A 56 -9.63 -15.64 0.49
CA ASP A 56 -8.97 -16.85 0.97
C ASP A 56 -7.61 -17.09 0.30
N ILE A 57 -7.32 -16.32 -0.76
CA ILE A 57 -6.12 -16.46 -1.59
C ILE A 57 -5.09 -15.41 -1.20
N THR A 58 -3.88 -15.86 -0.91
CA THR A 58 -2.74 -14.99 -0.60
C THR A 58 -1.57 -15.30 -1.51
N ILE A 59 -1.01 -14.28 -2.13
CA ILE A 59 0.21 -14.37 -2.94
C ILE A 59 1.38 -13.86 -2.11
N LEU A 60 2.35 -14.71 -1.86
CA LEU A 60 3.57 -14.35 -1.15
C LEU A 60 4.67 -14.01 -2.15
N VAL A 61 5.28 -12.85 -1.95
CA VAL A 61 6.38 -12.36 -2.77
C VAL A 61 7.63 -12.09 -1.93
N ARG A 62 8.79 -11.99 -2.55
CA ARG A 62 10.05 -11.69 -1.86
C ARG A 62 10.29 -10.19 -1.69
N SER A 63 9.88 -9.43 -2.68
CA SER A 63 10.06 -7.98 -2.73
C SER A 63 8.75 -7.25 -3.03
N ASN A 64 8.67 -5.97 -2.64
CA ASN A 64 7.53 -5.13 -2.96
C ASN A 64 7.38 -4.91 -4.46
N SER A 65 8.50 -4.87 -5.21
CA SER A 65 8.46 -4.73 -6.67
C SER A 65 7.77 -5.91 -7.36
N GLU A 66 8.05 -7.15 -6.92
CA GLU A 66 7.32 -8.34 -7.39
C GLU A 66 5.83 -8.26 -7.04
N GLY A 67 5.51 -7.75 -5.83
CA GLY A 67 4.13 -7.56 -5.40
C GLY A 67 3.37 -6.58 -6.26
N ILE A 68 3.98 -5.45 -6.62
CA ILE A 68 3.40 -4.44 -7.52
C ILE A 68 3.19 -5.04 -8.92
N GLU A 69 4.21 -5.72 -9.47
CA GLU A 69 4.12 -6.35 -10.79
C GLU A 69 2.96 -7.34 -10.89
N ILE A 70 2.74 -8.16 -9.84
CA ILE A 70 1.63 -9.11 -9.81
C ILE A 70 0.30 -8.40 -9.62
N ALA A 71 0.25 -7.38 -8.73
CA ALA A 71 -0.95 -6.60 -8.47
C ALA A 71 -1.48 -5.94 -9.74
N ASP A 72 -0.60 -5.22 -10.45
CA ASP A 72 -0.95 -4.54 -11.71
C ASP A 72 -1.49 -5.54 -12.73
N PHE A 73 -0.83 -6.68 -12.88
CA PHE A 73 -1.28 -7.71 -13.83
C PHE A 73 -2.64 -8.31 -13.45
N LEU A 74 -2.90 -8.58 -12.16
CA LEU A 74 -4.19 -9.12 -11.70
C LEU A 74 -5.31 -8.10 -11.89
N ILE A 75 -5.06 -6.82 -11.60
CA ILE A 75 -6.02 -5.72 -11.82
C ILE A 75 -6.37 -5.61 -13.32
N GLU A 76 -5.39 -5.67 -14.21
CA GLU A 76 -5.62 -5.69 -15.67
C GLU A 76 -6.49 -6.88 -16.11
N GLN A 77 -6.42 -8.00 -15.39
CA GLN A 77 -7.25 -9.17 -15.63
C GLN A 77 -8.61 -9.13 -14.92
N GLY A 78 -8.96 -8.02 -14.27
CA GLY A 78 -10.24 -7.82 -13.57
C GLY A 78 -10.33 -8.56 -12.23
N ILE A 79 -9.21 -8.92 -11.63
CA ILE A 79 -9.14 -9.54 -10.30
C ILE A 79 -8.76 -8.46 -9.30
N GLU A 80 -9.62 -8.20 -8.33
CA GLU A 80 -9.35 -7.24 -7.27
C GLU A 80 -8.27 -7.75 -6.32
N VAL A 81 -7.33 -6.89 -5.98
CA VAL A 81 -6.20 -7.22 -5.11
C VAL A 81 -6.06 -6.23 -3.97
N MET A 82 -5.58 -6.72 -2.85
CA MET A 82 -5.16 -5.92 -1.71
C MET A 82 -3.69 -6.20 -1.41
N SER A 83 -2.86 -5.17 -1.48
CA SER A 83 -1.47 -5.29 -1.04
C SER A 83 -1.26 -4.58 0.29
N SER A 84 -0.29 -5.06 1.07
CA SER A 84 0.08 -4.39 2.32
C SER A 84 0.64 -2.98 2.08
N GLU A 85 1.11 -2.67 0.89
CA GLU A 85 1.57 -1.35 0.47
C GLU A 85 0.41 -0.43 0.08
N SER A 86 -0.63 -0.98 -0.57
CA SER A 86 -1.82 -0.20 -0.94
C SER A 86 -2.60 0.31 0.28
N LEU A 87 -2.38 -0.32 1.44
CA LEU A 87 -2.98 0.11 2.70
C LEU A 87 -2.15 1.17 3.46
N LEU A 88 -0.95 1.50 3.00
CA LEU A 88 -0.15 2.53 3.64
C LEU A 88 -0.81 3.91 3.46
N LEU A 89 -0.85 4.72 4.52
CA LEU A 89 -1.39 6.09 4.43
C LEU A 89 -0.66 6.93 3.38
N GLN A 90 0.63 6.66 3.18
CA GLN A 90 1.42 7.35 2.15
C GLN A 90 1.03 6.98 0.71
N SER A 91 0.27 5.92 0.46
CA SER A 91 -0.22 5.57 -0.88
C SER A 91 -1.45 6.38 -1.30
N SER A 92 -2.11 7.07 -0.37
CA SER A 92 -3.27 7.91 -0.67
C SER A 92 -2.84 9.28 -1.19
N ASP A 93 -3.21 9.60 -2.43
CA ASP A 93 -2.94 10.90 -3.06
C ASP A 93 -3.55 12.06 -2.28
N LYS A 94 -4.71 11.85 -1.66
CA LYS A 94 -5.37 12.86 -0.83
C LYS A 94 -4.58 13.15 0.45
N VAL A 95 -4.07 12.11 1.11
CA VAL A 95 -3.18 12.27 2.27
C VAL A 95 -1.90 12.98 1.85
N GLN A 96 -1.31 12.61 0.71
CA GLN A 96 -0.12 13.24 0.18
C GLN A 96 -0.35 14.71 -0.18
N LEU A 97 -1.55 15.06 -0.68
CA LEU A 97 -1.89 16.47 -0.92
C LEU A 97 -1.90 17.30 0.38
N ILE A 98 -2.48 16.77 1.46
CA ILE A 98 -2.47 17.43 2.77
C ILE A 98 -1.02 17.60 3.27
N ILE A 99 -0.22 16.53 3.24
CA ILE A 99 1.21 16.58 3.64
C ILE A 99 1.99 17.59 2.80
N SER A 100 1.76 17.63 1.49
CA SER A 100 2.42 18.58 0.58
C SER A 100 2.04 20.02 0.88
N ALA A 101 0.77 20.29 1.23
CA ALA A 101 0.33 21.62 1.66
C ALA A 101 1.00 22.07 2.98
N LEU A 102 1.15 21.14 3.94
CA LEU A 102 1.88 21.41 5.19
C LEU A 102 3.37 21.70 4.94
N ARG A 103 4.02 20.96 4.04
CA ARG A 103 5.43 21.20 3.65
C ARG A 103 5.59 22.54 2.95
N TYR A 104 4.69 22.87 2.01
CA TYR A 104 4.70 24.14 1.30
C TYR A 104 4.50 25.33 2.25
N TYR A 105 3.69 25.17 3.29
CA TYR A 105 3.52 26.20 4.32
C TYR A 105 4.84 26.49 5.07
N LEU A 106 5.60 25.45 5.43
CA LEU A 106 6.87 25.64 6.15
C LEU A 106 7.96 26.25 5.28
N ASP A 107 8.06 25.82 4.03
CA ASP A 107 9.04 26.32 3.07
C ASP A 107 8.48 26.34 1.65
N GLY A 108 7.71 27.38 1.36
CA GLY A 108 7.11 27.62 0.04
C GLY A 108 8.10 28.08 -1.02
N ASN A 109 9.32 28.46 -0.64
CA ASN A 109 10.39 28.82 -1.58
C ASN A 109 11.12 27.59 -2.11
N ASN A 110 10.98 26.45 -1.46
CA ASN A 110 11.54 25.20 -1.91
C ASN A 110 10.82 24.70 -3.17
N ALA A 111 11.54 24.60 -4.29
CA ALA A 111 11.00 24.17 -5.57
C ALA A 111 10.38 22.77 -5.51
N VAL A 112 10.98 21.85 -4.74
CA VAL A 112 10.46 20.48 -4.58
C VAL A 112 9.10 20.52 -3.88
N ASN A 113 8.97 21.24 -2.77
CA ASN A 113 7.69 21.35 -2.04
C ASN A 113 6.60 21.94 -2.95
N LYS A 114 6.95 22.95 -3.74
CA LYS A 114 6.02 23.59 -4.67
C LYS A 114 5.56 22.62 -5.76
N HIS A 115 6.48 21.96 -6.45
CA HIS A 115 6.15 21.01 -7.52
C HIS A 115 5.40 19.78 -7.01
N THR A 116 5.74 19.30 -5.82
CA THR A 116 5.02 18.19 -5.20
C THR A 116 3.57 18.56 -4.90
N LEU A 117 3.35 19.76 -4.38
CA LEU A 117 1.99 20.28 -4.14
C LEU A 117 1.22 20.46 -5.47
N GLU A 118 1.83 21.04 -6.49
CA GLU A 118 1.24 21.17 -7.84
C GLU A 118 0.85 19.82 -8.43
N TYR A 119 1.71 18.80 -8.31
CA TYR A 119 1.44 17.46 -8.75
C TYR A 119 0.19 16.88 -8.07
N TYR A 120 0.14 16.85 -6.73
CA TYR A 120 -1.00 16.28 -6.03
C TYR A 120 -2.28 17.10 -6.19
N LEU A 121 -2.20 18.41 -6.41
CA LEU A 121 -3.35 19.22 -6.80
C LEU A 121 -3.90 18.79 -8.16
N SER A 122 -3.04 18.54 -9.15
CA SER A 122 -3.47 18.08 -10.47
C SER A 122 -4.15 16.72 -10.45
N VAL A 123 -3.69 15.83 -9.59
CA VAL A 123 -4.29 14.49 -9.43
C VAL A 123 -5.65 14.54 -8.73
N ASN A 124 -5.76 15.32 -7.65
CA ASN A 124 -6.95 15.29 -6.78
C ASN A 124 -7.99 16.38 -7.11
N CYS A 125 -7.60 17.45 -7.78
CA CYS A 125 -8.46 18.60 -8.06
C CYS A 125 -8.35 19.05 -9.55
N PRO A 126 -8.64 18.18 -10.52
CA PRO A 126 -8.41 18.44 -11.95
C PRO A 126 -9.19 19.65 -12.47
N GLU A 127 -10.34 19.96 -11.88
CA GLU A 127 -11.17 21.11 -12.29
C GLU A 127 -10.56 22.47 -11.96
N ASN A 128 -9.69 22.55 -10.95
CA ASN A 128 -9.12 23.80 -10.45
C ASN A 128 -7.73 24.12 -11.00
N HIS A 129 -7.25 23.36 -12.00
CA HIS A 129 -5.94 23.53 -12.63
C HIS A 129 -4.82 23.95 -11.66
N THR A 130 -3.78 23.19 -11.60
CA THR A 130 -2.37 23.43 -11.14
C THR A 130 -1.98 24.73 -10.41
N VAL A 131 -2.91 25.62 -10.12
CA VAL A 131 -2.63 26.87 -9.41
C VAL A 131 -2.78 26.62 -7.91
N ILE A 132 -1.66 26.73 -7.20
CA ILE A 132 -1.66 26.63 -5.74
C ILE A 132 -2.59 27.71 -5.16
N PRO A 133 -3.60 27.34 -4.33
CA PRO A 133 -4.52 28.31 -3.71
C PRO A 133 -3.81 29.06 -2.57
N SER A 134 -2.79 29.85 -2.93
CA SER A 134 -1.87 30.47 -1.98
C SER A 134 -2.54 31.46 -1.02
N LYS A 135 -3.65 32.07 -1.44
CA LYS A 135 -4.41 33.01 -0.57
C LYS A 135 -5.16 32.25 0.51
N GLU A 136 -5.85 31.21 0.10
CA GLU A 136 -6.64 30.34 0.98
C GLU A 136 -5.75 29.59 1.97
N LEU A 137 -4.63 29.06 1.49
CA LEU A 137 -3.62 28.41 2.34
C LEU A 137 -3.07 29.40 3.38
N LYS A 138 -2.72 30.63 2.99
CA LYS A 138 -2.25 31.66 3.94
C LYS A 138 -3.30 31.97 5.00
N ILE A 139 -4.59 32.02 4.65
CA ILE A 139 -5.66 32.27 5.62
C ILE A 139 -5.72 31.11 6.63
N ILE A 140 -5.69 29.87 6.18
CA ILE A 140 -5.75 28.69 7.05
C ILE A 140 -4.56 28.67 8.01
N PHE A 141 -3.36 28.85 7.51
CA PHE A 141 -2.15 28.74 8.33
C PHE A 141 -1.88 29.97 9.23
N ASN A 142 -2.41 31.15 8.91
CA ASN A 142 -2.28 32.32 9.76
C ASN A 142 -3.27 32.35 10.94
N GLN A 143 -4.29 31.50 10.92
CA GLN A 143 -5.16 31.29 12.06
C GLN A 143 -4.47 30.31 13.01
N ALA A 144 -4.43 30.63 14.30
CA ALA A 144 -3.78 29.78 15.31
C ALA A 144 -4.58 28.47 15.57
N TYR A 145 -4.85 27.74 14.51
CA TYR A 145 -5.52 26.45 14.58
C TYR A 145 -4.60 25.37 15.15
N SER A 146 -5.20 24.38 15.79
CA SER A 146 -4.50 23.13 16.06
C SER A 146 -4.09 22.47 14.75
N LEU A 147 -3.13 21.52 14.81
CA LEU A 147 -2.75 20.77 13.62
C LEU A 147 -3.96 20.00 13.03
N TYR A 148 -4.78 19.41 13.91
CA TYR A 148 -6.00 18.71 13.50
C TYR A 148 -6.96 19.62 12.77
N ASP A 149 -7.25 20.80 13.33
CA ASP A 149 -8.15 21.78 12.70
C ASP A 149 -7.58 22.28 11.37
N THR A 150 -6.26 22.49 11.31
CA THR A 150 -5.56 22.84 10.06
C THR A 150 -5.82 21.78 8.98
N CYS A 151 -5.65 20.49 9.31
CA CYS A 151 -5.93 19.39 8.38
C CYS A 151 -7.42 19.34 7.97
N ILE A 152 -8.36 19.60 8.90
CA ILE A 152 -9.80 19.72 8.58
C ILE A 152 -10.05 20.85 7.56
N HIS A 153 -9.44 22.02 7.78
CA HIS A 153 -9.58 23.14 6.85
C HIS A 153 -8.97 22.87 5.48
N LEU A 154 -7.84 22.14 5.43
CA LEU A 154 -7.25 21.66 4.17
C LEU A 154 -8.19 20.67 3.45
N CYS A 155 -8.78 19.72 4.16
CA CYS A 155 -9.77 18.80 3.57
C CYS A 155 -10.95 19.58 2.97
N ARG A 156 -11.47 20.60 3.66
CA ARG A 156 -12.53 21.45 3.14
C ARG A 156 -12.12 22.25 1.92
N LEU A 157 -10.90 22.82 1.94
CA LEU A 157 -10.35 23.57 0.80
C LEU A 157 -10.27 22.69 -0.45
N PHE A 158 -9.81 21.45 -0.30
CA PHE A 158 -9.68 20.50 -1.39
C PHE A 158 -10.97 19.72 -1.69
N LYS A 159 -12.08 20.04 -1.00
CA LYS A 159 -13.39 19.39 -1.15
C LYS A 159 -13.38 17.88 -0.88
N PHE A 160 -12.56 17.45 0.04
CA PHE A 160 -12.50 16.03 0.43
C PHE A 160 -13.62 15.68 1.41
N ASN A 161 -14.30 14.56 1.15
CA ASN A 161 -15.24 13.99 2.11
C ASN A 161 -14.52 12.96 3.00
N ILE A 162 -14.22 13.35 4.24
CA ILE A 162 -13.51 12.51 5.20
C ILE A 162 -14.34 11.26 5.55
N LEU A 163 -15.68 11.36 5.58
CA LEU A 163 -16.54 10.25 5.97
C LEU A 163 -16.61 9.12 4.92
N GLU A 164 -16.28 9.42 3.67
CA GLU A 164 -16.30 8.47 2.56
C GLU A 164 -14.90 7.91 2.23
N ASP A 165 -13.85 8.43 2.86
CA ASP A 165 -12.47 8.05 2.55
C ASP A 165 -11.77 7.48 3.77
N VAL A 166 -11.57 6.19 3.78
CA VAL A 166 -10.97 5.45 4.88
C VAL A 166 -9.54 5.92 5.20
N PHE A 167 -8.75 6.29 4.18
CA PHE A 167 -7.39 6.80 4.39
C PHE A 167 -7.40 8.16 5.08
N LEU A 168 -8.33 9.04 4.69
CA LEU A 168 -8.49 10.33 5.36
C LEU A 168 -8.98 10.15 6.80
N GLN A 169 -9.90 9.23 7.07
CA GLN A 169 -10.35 8.93 8.44
C GLN A 169 -9.18 8.49 9.33
N TYR A 170 -8.39 7.52 8.86
CA TYR A 170 -7.23 7.02 9.59
C TYR A 170 -6.15 8.09 9.76
N PHE A 171 -5.89 8.88 8.70
CA PHE A 171 -4.96 9.99 8.77
C PHE A 171 -5.39 11.03 9.80
N MET A 172 -6.66 11.45 9.78
CA MET A 172 -7.19 12.43 10.73
C MET A 172 -7.16 11.90 12.16
N ASN A 173 -7.48 10.63 12.37
CA ASN A 173 -7.39 10.00 13.69
C ASN A 173 -5.95 9.97 14.21
N MET A 174 -5.00 9.59 13.35
CA MET A 174 -3.57 9.60 13.67
C MET A 174 -3.06 11.02 14.00
N VAL A 175 -3.49 12.05 13.26
CA VAL A 175 -3.14 13.45 13.55
C VAL A 175 -3.70 13.88 14.92
N PHE A 176 -4.93 13.50 15.22
CA PHE A 176 -5.58 13.79 16.49
C PHE A 176 -4.85 13.12 17.68
N GLU A 177 -4.55 11.84 17.58
CA GLU A 177 -3.82 11.09 18.63
C GLU A 177 -2.43 11.67 18.83
N TRP A 178 -1.73 11.97 17.73
CA TRP A 178 -0.38 12.51 17.79
C TRP A 178 -0.35 13.89 18.46
N GLN A 179 -1.31 14.76 18.15
CA GLN A 179 -1.45 16.08 18.75
C GLN A 179 -1.69 16.02 20.26
N ASN A 180 -2.50 15.06 20.73
CA ASN A 180 -2.82 14.92 22.15
C ASN A 180 -1.62 14.44 23.00
N GLY A 181 -0.66 13.80 22.39
CA GLY A 181 0.56 13.30 23.05
C GLY A 181 1.76 14.23 22.99
N HIS A 182 1.70 15.33 22.25
CA HIS A 182 2.85 16.17 21.95
C HIS A 182 2.51 17.66 21.98
N SER A 183 3.42 18.50 22.46
CA SER A 183 3.32 19.97 22.35
C SER A 183 3.90 20.42 21.00
N VAL A 184 3.08 20.88 20.01
CA VAL A 184 3.49 20.60 18.64
C VAL A 184 3.19 21.66 17.60
N GLY A 185 4.17 21.87 16.72
CA GLY A 185 4.06 22.55 15.44
C GLY A 185 4.05 21.59 14.24
N VAL A 186 3.71 22.13 13.07
CA VAL A 186 3.68 21.41 11.80
C VAL A 186 5.01 20.73 11.48
N SER A 187 6.15 21.34 11.85
CA SER A 187 7.49 20.83 11.58
C SER A 187 7.72 19.47 12.26
N GLN A 188 7.41 19.37 13.57
CA GLN A 188 7.60 18.12 14.32
C GLN A 188 6.68 17.00 13.83
N PHE A 189 5.47 17.35 13.40
CA PHE A 189 4.57 16.38 12.79
C PHE A 189 5.14 15.84 11.48
N LEU A 190 5.68 16.69 10.62
CA LEU A 190 6.30 16.24 9.37
C LEU A 190 7.53 15.38 9.61
N GLU A 191 8.34 15.67 10.63
CA GLU A 191 9.44 14.78 11.04
C GLU A 191 8.94 13.41 11.52
N PHE A 192 7.85 13.38 12.28
CA PHE A 192 7.20 12.13 12.68
C PHE A 192 6.68 11.38 11.44
N TRP A 193 5.99 12.07 10.54
CA TRP A 193 5.50 11.49 9.29
C TRP A 193 6.63 10.86 8.48
N ASP A 194 7.72 11.56 8.24
CA ASP A 194 8.86 11.09 7.46
C ASP A 194 9.51 9.82 8.04
N LYS A 195 9.50 9.70 9.37
CA LYS A 195 10.04 8.52 10.07
C LYS A 195 9.08 7.33 10.10
N LYS A 196 7.78 7.55 9.97
CA LYS A 196 6.76 6.53 10.25
C LYS A 196 5.85 6.18 9.06
N ASN A 197 5.77 7.02 8.01
CA ASN A 197 4.84 6.86 6.89
C ASN A 197 4.87 5.47 6.23
N SER A 198 6.06 4.85 6.16
CA SER A 198 6.24 3.49 5.63
C SER A 198 5.66 2.36 6.49
N LYS A 199 5.16 2.70 7.69
CA LYS A 199 4.57 1.74 8.66
C LYS A 199 3.14 2.09 9.04
N LEU A 200 2.68 3.29 8.71
CA LEU A 200 1.32 3.73 8.99
C LEU A 200 0.38 3.17 7.93
N SER A 201 -0.45 2.22 8.31
CA SER A 201 -1.40 1.57 7.41
C SER A 201 -2.82 1.64 7.95
N VAL A 202 -3.75 1.69 7.02
CA VAL A 202 -5.18 1.55 7.31
C VAL A 202 -5.45 0.11 7.71
N GLN A 203 -6.23 -0.08 8.77
CA GLN A 203 -6.83 -1.37 9.10
C GLN A 203 -8.26 -1.34 8.59
N ILE A 204 -8.56 -2.13 7.58
CA ILE A 204 -9.92 -2.24 7.05
C ILE A 204 -10.62 -3.31 7.85
N ASP A 205 -11.52 -2.90 8.73
CA ASP A 205 -12.45 -3.79 9.43
C ASP A 205 -13.52 -4.22 8.41
N GLY A 206 -13.29 -5.33 7.76
CA GLY A 206 -14.17 -5.88 6.75
C GLY A 206 -13.39 -6.74 5.78
N GLU A 207 -13.86 -7.95 5.56
CA GLU A 207 -13.23 -8.86 4.62
C GLU A 207 -13.66 -8.47 3.19
N LEU A 208 -12.89 -7.58 2.56
CA LEU A 208 -13.03 -7.38 1.12
C LEU A 208 -12.72 -8.71 0.41
N ASP A 209 -13.57 -9.10 -0.53
CA ASP A 209 -13.34 -10.32 -1.31
C ASP A 209 -12.35 -10.05 -2.45
N CYS A 210 -11.08 -9.90 -2.06
CA CYS A 210 -9.96 -9.61 -2.97
C CYS A 210 -8.75 -10.49 -2.64
N VAL A 211 -7.90 -10.73 -3.63
CA VAL A 211 -6.66 -11.50 -3.46
C VAL A 211 -5.65 -10.70 -2.64
N ASN A 212 -5.10 -11.31 -1.59
CA ASN A 212 -4.09 -10.67 -0.76
C ASN A 212 -2.69 -10.83 -1.37
N ILE A 213 -1.91 -9.76 -1.41
CA ILE A 213 -0.50 -9.79 -1.82
C ILE A 213 0.36 -9.23 -0.70
N MET A 214 1.35 -10.00 -0.27
CA MET A 214 2.29 -9.53 0.76
C MET A 214 3.66 -10.19 0.66
N THR A 215 4.66 -9.56 1.26
CA THR A 215 5.99 -10.15 1.32
C THR A 215 6.06 -11.26 2.36
N ILE A 216 6.94 -12.25 2.13
CA ILE A 216 7.21 -13.36 3.06
C ILE A 216 7.55 -12.84 4.48
N HIS A 217 8.25 -11.69 4.59
CA HIS A 217 8.56 -11.11 5.89
C HIS A 217 7.32 -10.64 6.66
N LYS A 218 6.34 -10.10 5.95
CA LYS A 218 5.08 -9.64 6.55
C LYS A 218 4.11 -10.78 6.87
N SER A 219 4.24 -11.91 6.19
CA SER A 219 3.41 -13.09 6.42
C SER A 219 3.81 -13.89 7.66
N LYS A 220 4.94 -13.55 8.29
CA LYS A 220 5.45 -14.29 9.44
C LYS A 220 4.48 -14.25 10.62
N GLY A 221 3.99 -15.42 11.03
CA GLY A 221 3.02 -15.58 12.12
C GLY A 221 1.55 -15.51 11.67
N LEU A 222 1.30 -15.38 10.36
CA LEU A 222 -0.04 -15.43 9.79
C LEU A 222 -0.32 -16.82 9.19
N GLU A 223 -1.60 -17.19 9.13
CA GLU A 223 -2.09 -18.43 8.52
C GLU A 223 -3.02 -18.10 7.36
N PHE A 224 -2.91 -18.83 6.26
CA PHE A 224 -3.69 -18.60 5.05
C PHE A 224 -4.29 -19.91 4.55
N LYS A 225 -5.48 -19.86 3.95
CA LYS A 225 -6.14 -21.04 3.38
C LYS A 225 -5.47 -21.50 2.08
N ILE A 226 -5.20 -20.55 1.18
CA ILE A 226 -4.63 -20.82 -0.14
C ILE A 226 -3.45 -19.86 -0.32
N VAL A 227 -2.28 -20.41 -0.64
CA VAL A 227 -1.04 -19.66 -0.82
C VAL A 227 -0.46 -19.91 -2.19
N PHE A 228 -0.18 -18.84 -2.91
CA PHE A 228 0.67 -18.84 -4.09
C PHE A 228 2.04 -18.28 -3.75
N TYR A 229 3.08 -18.92 -4.23
CA TYR A 229 4.44 -18.41 -4.16
C TYR A 229 5.04 -18.41 -5.57
N PRO A 230 4.84 -17.34 -6.33
CA PRO A 230 5.44 -17.18 -7.65
C PRO A 230 6.95 -16.90 -7.53
N PHE A 231 7.65 -16.99 -8.65
CA PHE A 231 9.07 -16.60 -8.75
C PHE A 231 9.98 -17.32 -7.73
N ALA A 232 9.76 -18.63 -7.55
CA ALA A 232 10.57 -19.47 -6.66
C ALA A 232 11.93 -19.88 -7.27
N ASP A 233 12.44 -19.10 -8.22
CA ASP A 233 13.59 -19.35 -9.09
C ASP A 233 14.94 -18.86 -8.52
N THR A 234 14.98 -18.59 -7.21
CA THR A 234 16.22 -18.13 -6.61
C THR A 234 17.32 -19.15 -6.67
N ALA A 235 18.45 -18.76 -7.24
CA ALA A 235 19.68 -19.52 -7.15
C ALA A 235 19.97 -19.87 -5.68
N LEU A 236 20.01 -21.16 -5.37
CA LEU A 236 20.52 -21.64 -4.10
C LEU A 236 21.98 -21.19 -4.03
N ARG A 237 22.26 -20.12 -3.28
CA ARG A 237 23.63 -19.77 -2.95
C ARG A 237 24.19 -20.94 -2.17
N SER A 238 25.01 -21.77 -2.82
CA SER A 238 25.87 -22.70 -2.12
C SER A 238 26.77 -21.84 -1.22
N SER A 239 26.54 -21.93 0.09
CA SER A 239 27.49 -21.44 1.08
C SER A 239 28.72 -22.35 0.99
N HIS A 240 29.64 -22.00 0.11
CA HIS A 240 31.00 -22.49 0.13
C HIS A 240 31.83 -21.47 0.90
N GLY A 241 32.31 -21.88 2.06
CA GLY A 241 33.30 -21.18 2.85
C GLY A 241 33.11 -21.48 4.31
#